data_7d47afa436953e3998d19488dd43738a
#
_entry.id   7d47afa436953e3998d19488dd43738a
#
_cell.length_a   1.000
_cell.length_b   1.000
_cell.length_c   1.000
_cell.angle_alpha   90.00
_cell.angle_beta   90.00
_cell.angle_gamma   90.00
#
_symmetry.space_group_name_H-M   'P 1'
#
loop_
_entity.id
_entity.type
_entity.pdbx_description
1 polymer ?
#
loop_
_entity_poly.entity_id
_entity_poly.type
_entity_poly.pdbx_seq_one_letter_code
_entity_poly.pdbx_strand_id
1 'polypeptide(L)'
;MKTIEKLGLYASTHFKNGSDVEKCLKKVALVSNPPPVLPQDPTDNEKKVWEYRIADLLRSECILQSNLNNMFAILMSLCDSDMKSRVESCSNYSQMDDNLDTIKLLSTIKKLVYSGGTHELNVRHNKAMAHMSLMTLYQDRFQDIHEFRDQYVAIRRMCDELGLRFGRCTEDAKAMLKDKAMTVLLLPN
;
A
#
# COMPACT_ATOMS: atom_id res chain seq x y z
N MET A 1 6.40 4.44 3.41
CA MET A 1 5.11 5.08 3.77
C MET A 1 5.18 6.59 3.81
N LYS A 2 6.21 7.21 4.38
CA LYS A 2 6.39 8.68 4.31
C LYS A 2 6.26 9.27 2.90
N THR A 3 6.61 8.52 1.85
CA THR A 3 6.47 8.97 0.45
C THR A 3 5.02 9.01 -0.01
N ILE A 4 4.19 7.99 0.30
CA ILE A 4 2.76 7.99 -0.06
C ILE A 4 1.99 9.08 0.69
N GLU A 5 2.33 9.31 1.97
CA GLU A 5 1.76 10.39 2.77
C GLU A 5 2.12 11.77 2.18
N LYS A 6 3.38 11.97 1.78
CA LYS A 6 3.81 13.20 1.12
C LYS A 6 3.12 13.40 -0.25
N LEU A 7 2.98 12.33 -1.03
CA LEU A 7 2.24 12.37 -2.31
C LEU A 7 0.76 12.66 -2.10
N GLY A 8 0.15 12.07 -1.08
CA GLY A 8 -1.24 12.36 -0.72
C GLY A 8 -1.43 13.82 -0.30
N LEU A 9 -0.52 14.34 0.52
CA LEU A 9 -0.53 15.74 0.92
C LEU A 9 -0.32 16.67 -0.28
N TYR A 10 0.63 16.35 -1.17
CA TYR A 10 0.83 17.09 -2.42
C TYR A 10 -0.46 17.10 -3.26
N ALA A 11 -1.09 15.94 -3.45
CA ALA A 11 -2.33 15.84 -4.21
C ALA A 11 -3.45 16.69 -3.60
N SER A 12 -3.63 16.61 -2.26
CA SER A 12 -4.68 17.35 -1.57
C SER A 12 -4.50 18.88 -1.63
N THR A 13 -3.26 19.36 -1.77
CA THR A 13 -2.96 20.80 -1.81
C THR A 13 -2.91 21.38 -3.23
N HIS A 14 -2.59 20.57 -4.26
CA HIS A 14 -2.34 21.07 -5.62
C HIS A 14 -3.43 20.68 -6.62
N PHE A 15 -4.25 19.67 -6.32
CA PHE A 15 -5.30 19.22 -7.24
C PHE A 15 -6.69 19.63 -6.76
N LYS A 16 -7.57 19.96 -7.72
CA LYS A 16 -8.99 20.14 -7.43
C LYS A 16 -9.56 18.79 -6.95
N ASN A 17 -10.26 18.76 -5.80
CA ASN A 17 -10.73 17.54 -5.16
C ASN A 17 -9.58 16.56 -4.82
N GLY A 18 -8.39 17.05 -4.53
CA GLY A 18 -7.19 16.25 -4.30
C GLY A 18 -7.28 15.29 -3.12
N SER A 19 -8.21 15.51 -2.18
CA SER A 19 -8.51 14.60 -1.08
C SER A 19 -8.96 13.21 -1.57
N ASP A 20 -9.61 13.12 -2.72
CA ASP A 20 -10.04 11.84 -3.28
C ASP A 20 -8.86 11.08 -3.91
N VAL A 21 -7.93 11.80 -4.53
CA VAL A 21 -6.64 11.25 -4.98
C VAL A 21 -5.84 10.71 -3.79
N GLU A 22 -5.75 11.48 -2.71
CA GLU A 22 -5.08 11.05 -1.47
C GLU A 22 -5.66 9.75 -0.92
N LYS A 23 -7.01 9.63 -0.89
CA LYS A 23 -7.69 8.38 -0.47
C LYS A 23 -7.32 7.20 -1.37
N CYS A 24 -7.29 7.40 -2.70
CA CYS A 24 -6.90 6.37 -3.66
C CYS A 24 -5.45 5.93 -3.46
N LEU A 25 -4.51 6.86 -3.29
CA LEU A 25 -3.10 6.56 -3.06
C LEU A 25 -2.87 5.80 -1.75
N LYS A 26 -3.53 6.22 -0.65
CA LYS A 26 -3.42 5.55 0.65
C LYS A 26 -3.95 4.12 0.63
N LYS A 27 -5.07 3.88 -0.07
CA LYS A 27 -5.68 2.55 -0.19
C LYS A 27 -5.05 1.69 -1.30
N VAL A 28 -4.26 2.30 -2.19
CA VAL A 28 -3.76 1.66 -3.44
C VAL A 28 -4.92 1.03 -4.22
N ALA A 29 -6.05 1.72 -4.25
CA ALA A 29 -7.28 1.30 -4.90
C ALA A 29 -8.09 2.51 -5.36
N LEU A 30 -8.82 2.37 -6.46
CA LEU A 30 -9.77 3.39 -6.88
C LEU A 30 -10.91 3.47 -5.87
N VAL A 31 -11.15 4.65 -5.33
CA VAL A 31 -12.24 4.92 -4.38
C VAL A 31 -13.28 5.77 -5.11
N SER A 32 -14.38 5.15 -5.52
CA SER A 32 -15.53 5.86 -6.11
C SER A 32 -16.62 6.07 -5.06
N ASN A 33 -17.38 7.13 -5.23
CA ASN A 33 -18.58 7.35 -4.44
C ASN A 33 -19.73 6.48 -4.98
N PRO A 34 -20.59 5.91 -4.14
CA PRO A 34 -21.74 5.16 -4.62
C PRO A 34 -22.68 6.08 -5.41
N PRO A 35 -23.25 5.59 -6.53
CA PRO A 35 -24.20 6.38 -7.29
C PRO A 35 -25.46 6.70 -6.45
N PRO A 36 -26.04 7.89 -6.61
CA PRO A 36 -27.27 8.24 -5.91
C PRO A 36 -28.42 7.34 -6.40
N VAL A 37 -29.20 6.85 -5.45
CA VAL A 37 -30.36 5.98 -5.74
C VAL A 37 -31.59 6.82 -5.99
N LEU A 38 -32.32 6.53 -7.08
CA LEU A 38 -33.62 7.13 -7.36
C LEU A 38 -34.70 6.36 -6.57
N PRO A 39 -35.64 7.02 -5.85
CA PRO A 39 -36.78 6.37 -5.22
C PRO A 39 -37.67 5.62 -6.22
N GLN A 40 -38.47 4.64 -5.76
CA GLN A 40 -39.33 3.83 -6.65
C GLN A 40 -40.42 4.66 -7.34
N ASP A 41 -41.02 5.66 -6.66
CA ASP A 41 -42.00 6.58 -7.22
C ASP A 41 -41.54 8.04 -7.04
N PRO A 42 -40.58 8.51 -7.83
CA PRO A 42 -39.98 9.82 -7.62
C PRO A 42 -40.91 10.94 -8.13
N THR A 43 -41.04 11.98 -7.34
CA THR A 43 -41.62 13.25 -7.78
C THR A 43 -40.72 13.93 -8.83
N ASP A 44 -41.31 14.86 -9.59
CA ASP A 44 -40.53 15.60 -10.62
C ASP A 44 -39.35 16.39 -10.04
N ASN A 45 -39.48 16.89 -8.81
CA ASN A 45 -38.40 17.54 -8.09
C ASN A 45 -37.29 16.55 -7.70
N GLU A 46 -37.64 15.35 -7.24
CA GLU A 46 -36.66 14.32 -6.88
C GLU A 46 -35.90 13.82 -8.09
N LYS A 47 -36.55 13.68 -9.25
CA LYS A 47 -35.90 13.36 -10.52
C LYS A 47 -34.86 14.42 -10.88
N LYS A 48 -35.21 15.71 -10.84
CA LYS A 48 -34.27 16.80 -11.12
C LYS A 48 -33.10 16.84 -10.17
N VAL A 49 -33.33 16.63 -8.86
CA VAL A 49 -32.26 16.56 -7.86
C VAL A 49 -31.35 15.35 -8.11
N TRP A 50 -31.93 14.20 -8.48
CA TRP A 50 -31.17 13.01 -8.81
C TRP A 50 -30.30 13.21 -10.07
N GLU A 51 -30.86 13.78 -11.14
CA GLU A 51 -30.12 14.12 -12.36
C GLU A 51 -28.95 15.06 -12.07
N TYR A 52 -29.16 16.06 -11.24
CA TYR A 52 -28.10 16.98 -10.82
C TYR A 52 -27.00 16.26 -10.05
N ARG A 53 -27.35 15.37 -9.12
CA ARG A 53 -26.39 14.58 -8.33
C ARG A 53 -25.60 13.60 -9.22
N ILE A 54 -26.23 12.97 -10.20
CA ILE A 54 -25.53 12.12 -11.18
C ILE A 54 -24.54 12.94 -12.00
N ALA A 55 -24.96 14.10 -12.50
CA ALA A 55 -24.09 14.98 -13.28
C ALA A 55 -22.88 15.46 -12.46
N ASP A 56 -23.08 15.77 -11.17
CA ASP A 56 -22.00 16.18 -10.26
C ASP A 56 -21.05 15.00 -9.95
N LEU A 57 -21.58 13.79 -9.74
CA LEU A 57 -20.80 12.58 -9.58
C LEU A 57 -19.90 12.32 -10.79
N LEU A 58 -20.46 12.31 -12.00
CA LEU A 58 -19.69 12.11 -13.24
C LEU A 58 -18.60 13.16 -13.42
N ARG A 59 -18.90 14.42 -13.11
CA ARG A 59 -17.90 15.49 -13.16
C ARG A 59 -16.77 15.25 -12.15
N SER A 60 -17.10 14.81 -10.94
CA SER A 60 -16.11 14.50 -9.90
C SER A 60 -15.23 13.32 -10.30
N GLU A 61 -15.80 12.29 -10.92
CA GLU A 61 -15.06 11.14 -11.44
C GLU A 61 -14.11 11.52 -12.58
N CYS A 62 -14.53 12.38 -13.51
CA CYS A 62 -13.67 12.91 -14.57
C CYS A 62 -12.49 13.70 -13.98
N ILE A 63 -12.72 14.52 -12.96
CA ILE A 63 -11.68 15.28 -12.28
C ILE A 63 -10.71 14.33 -11.57
N LEU A 64 -11.22 13.32 -10.87
CA LEU A 64 -10.40 12.31 -10.19
C LEU A 64 -9.50 11.57 -11.18
N GLN A 65 -10.06 11.12 -12.32
CA GLN A 65 -9.28 10.43 -13.34
C GLN A 65 -8.18 11.32 -13.93
N SER A 66 -8.51 12.57 -14.25
CA SER A 66 -7.52 13.55 -14.75
C SER A 66 -6.39 13.77 -13.74
N ASN A 67 -6.73 13.90 -12.46
CA ASN A 67 -5.74 14.06 -11.39
C ASN A 67 -4.87 12.81 -11.21
N LEU A 68 -5.46 11.61 -11.30
CA LEU A 68 -4.70 10.35 -11.26
C LEU A 68 -3.74 10.27 -12.46
N ASN A 69 -4.15 10.64 -13.66
CA ASN A 69 -3.28 10.66 -14.84
C ASN A 69 -2.07 11.61 -14.61
N ASN A 70 -2.29 12.79 -14.06
CA ASN A 70 -1.20 13.70 -13.69
C ASN A 70 -0.28 13.10 -12.60
N MET A 71 -0.87 12.37 -11.65
CA MET A 71 -0.09 11.71 -10.60
C MET A 71 0.79 10.57 -11.15
N PHE A 72 0.40 9.91 -12.25
CA PHE A 72 1.23 8.93 -12.94
C PHE A 72 2.57 9.52 -13.37
N ALA A 73 2.53 10.66 -14.05
CA ALA A 73 3.74 11.36 -14.50
C ALA A 73 4.61 11.80 -13.30
N ILE A 74 3.99 12.29 -12.24
CA ILE A 74 4.71 12.68 -11.01
C ILE A 74 5.39 11.47 -10.37
N LEU A 75 4.69 10.34 -10.22
CA LEU A 75 5.26 9.10 -9.67
C LEU A 75 6.45 8.63 -10.49
N MET A 76 6.32 8.59 -11.81
CA MET A 76 7.41 8.21 -12.71
C MET A 76 8.60 9.19 -12.59
N SER A 77 8.35 10.48 -12.45
CA SER A 77 9.43 11.48 -12.29
C SER A 77 10.21 11.31 -11.00
N LEU A 78 9.57 10.83 -9.93
CA LEU A 78 10.19 10.59 -8.62
C LEU A 78 10.96 9.27 -8.53
N CYS A 79 10.77 8.37 -9.47
CA CYS A 79 11.57 7.15 -9.57
C CYS A 79 12.98 7.48 -10.08
N ASP A 80 14.00 6.86 -9.48
CA ASP A 80 15.35 6.88 -10.04
C ASP A 80 15.44 6.04 -11.33
N SER A 81 16.58 6.09 -12.01
CA SER A 81 16.81 5.38 -13.29
C SER A 81 16.66 3.86 -13.15
N ASP A 82 17.13 3.28 -12.03
CA ASP A 82 17.02 1.85 -11.77
C ASP A 82 15.57 1.43 -11.59
N MET A 83 14.81 2.15 -10.75
CA MET A 83 13.40 1.86 -10.53
C MET A 83 12.58 2.04 -11.82
N LYS A 84 12.86 3.07 -12.63
CA LYS A 84 12.21 3.26 -13.93
C LYS A 84 12.43 2.05 -14.83
N SER A 85 13.68 1.64 -15.04
CA SER A 85 14.02 0.48 -15.87
C SER A 85 13.33 -0.80 -15.36
N ARG A 86 13.24 -0.98 -14.06
CA ARG A 86 12.56 -2.13 -13.45
C ARG A 86 11.04 -2.09 -13.66
N VAL A 87 10.40 -0.92 -13.55
CA VAL A 87 8.98 -0.73 -13.84
C VAL A 87 8.70 -0.97 -15.32
N GLU A 88 9.52 -0.41 -16.22
CA GLU A 88 9.39 -0.54 -17.67
C GLU A 88 9.60 -1.99 -18.14
N SER A 89 10.41 -2.78 -17.42
CA SER A 89 10.59 -4.20 -17.71
C SER A 89 9.45 -5.10 -17.27
N CYS A 90 8.47 -4.58 -16.55
CA CYS A 90 7.28 -5.35 -16.15
C CYS A 90 6.38 -5.65 -17.36
N SER A 91 5.88 -6.88 -17.47
CA SER A 91 5.03 -7.33 -18.57
C SER A 91 3.73 -6.53 -18.76
N ASN A 92 3.27 -5.85 -17.73
CA ASN A 92 2.06 -5.03 -17.74
C ASN A 92 2.35 -3.53 -17.91
N TYR A 93 3.61 -3.13 -18.16
CA TYR A 93 3.99 -1.72 -18.24
C TYR A 93 3.27 -0.99 -19.39
N SER A 94 3.29 -1.55 -20.60
CA SER A 94 2.63 -0.94 -21.78
C SER A 94 1.17 -0.61 -21.49
N GLN A 95 0.42 -1.54 -20.87
CA GLN A 95 -0.98 -1.30 -20.52
C GLN A 95 -1.15 -0.23 -19.43
N MET A 96 -0.19 -0.15 -18.47
CA MET A 96 -0.24 0.88 -17.42
C MET A 96 0.05 2.26 -18.00
N ASP A 97 1.02 2.36 -18.93
CA ASP A 97 1.45 3.60 -19.55
C ASP A 97 0.36 4.13 -20.49
N ASP A 98 -0.18 3.28 -21.38
CA ASP A 98 -1.26 3.63 -22.30
C ASP A 98 -2.50 4.19 -21.56
N ASN A 99 -2.83 3.64 -20.39
CA ASN A 99 -3.99 4.05 -19.58
C ASN A 99 -3.64 5.06 -18.48
N LEU A 100 -2.37 5.43 -18.31
CA LEU A 100 -1.87 6.26 -17.20
C LEU A 100 -2.36 5.76 -15.82
N ASP A 101 -2.35 4.41 -15.62
CA ASP A 101 -2.94 3.76 -14.45
C ASP A 101 -2.03 3.91 -13.23
N THR A 102 -2.21 5.01 -12.52
CA THR A 102 -1.47 5.38 -11.30
C THR A 102 -1.57 4.32 -10.20
N ILE A 103 -2.71 3.69 -10.05
CA ILE A 103 -2.94 2.70 -8.99
C ILE A 103 -2.15 1.44 -9.26
N LYS A 104 -2.17 0.94 -10.50
CA LYS A 104 -1.34 -0.19 -10.91
C LYS A 104 0.15 0.14 -10.85
N LEU A 105 0.56 1.34 -11.27
CA LEU A 105 1.94 1.80 -11.15
C LEU A 105 2.41 1.78 -9.70
N LEU A 106 1.64 2.38 -8.79
CA LEU A 106 1.98 2.41 -7.36
C LEU A 106 2.05 0.99 -6.76
N SER A 107 1.13 0.11 -7.13
CA SER A 107 1.14 -1.30 -6.73
C SER A 107 2.39 -2.03 -7.26
N THR A 108 2.78 -1.75 -8.51
CA THR A 108 3.97 -2.34 -9.14
C THR A 108 5.24 -1.85 -8.46
N ILE A 109 5.39 -0.54 -8.25
CA ILE A 109 6.52 0.04 -7.50
C ILE A 109 6.60 -0.58 -6.10
N LYS A 110 5.48 -0.68 -5.40
CA LYS A 110 5.41 -1.31 -4.08
C LYS A 110 5.91 -2.76 -4.12
N LYS A 111 5.46 -3.55 -5.08
CA LYS A 111 5.95 -4.92 -5.29
C LYS A 111 7.45 -4.96 -5.57
N LEU A 112 7.95 -4.12 -6.45
CA LEU A 112 9.37 -4.08 -6.80
C LEU A 112 10.26 -3.68 -5.63
N VAL A 113 9.81 -2.75 -4.79
CA VAL A 113 10.54 -2.33 -3.58
C VAL A 113 10.58 -3.44 -2.54
N TYR A 114 9.43 -4.07 -2.25
CA TYR A 114 9.34 -5.07 -1.18
C TYR A 114 9.75 -6.48 -1.62
N SER A 115 9.48 -6.87 -2.87
CA SER A 115 9.86 -8.21 -3.36
C SER A 115 11.29 -8.28 -3.92
N GLY A 116 11.98 -7.14 -4.05
CA GLY A 116 13.36 -7.13 -4.56
C GLY A 116 13.53 -7.56 -6.02
N GLY A 117 12.45 -7.56 -6.79
CA GLY A 117 12.41 -8.07 -8.17
C GLY A 117 11.84 -9.49 -8.26
N THR A 118 11.70 -10.00 -9.48
CA THR A 118 11.08 -11.31 -9.79
C THR A 118 11.92 -12.53 -9.37
N HIS A 119 13.15 -12.35 -8.89
CA HIS A 119 14.01 -13.46 -8.47
C HIS A 119 13.69 -13.92 -7.04
N GLU A 120 13.36 -15.18 -6.86
CA GLU A 120 13.13 -15.81 -5.55
C GLU A 120 14.27 -15.59 -4.54
N LEU A 121 15.52 -15.54 -5.02
CA LEU A 121 16.69 -15.24 -4.19
C LEU A 121 16.62 -13.85 -3.55
N ASN A 122 16.15 -12.83 -4.30
CA ASN A 122 16.02 -11.48 -3.78
C ASN A 122 14.88 -11.38 -2.75
N VAL A 123 13.80 -12.11 -2.97
CA VAL A 123 12.68 -12.19 -1.99
C VAL A 123 13.16 -12.82 -0.68
N ARG A 124 13.92 -13.93 -0.76
CA ARG A 124 14.49 -14.58 0.43
C ARG A 124 15.51 -13.70 1.13
N HIS A 125 16.38 -13.02 0.37
CA HIS A 125 17.34 -12.08 0.92
C HIS A 125 16.64 -10.92 1.64
N ASN A 126 15.66 -10.30 1.01
CA ASN A 126 14.90 -9.19 1.61
C ASN A 126 14.13 -9.63 2.87
N LYS A 127 13.56 -10.84 2.87
CA LYS A 127 12.95 -11.42 4.07
C LYS A 127 13.96 -11.59 5.19
N ALA A 128 15.14 -12.15 4.89
CA ALA A 128 16.20 -12.33 5.87
C ALA A 128 16.69 -10.98 6.44
N MET A 129 16.90 -9.98 5.57
CA MET A 129 17.31 -8.64 5.97
C MET A 129 16.26 -7.94 6.83
N ALA A 130 14.98 -8.02 6.45
CA ALA A 130 13.89 -7.46 7.25
C ALA A 130 13.80 -8.13 8.62
N HIS A 131 13.95 -9.45 8.68
CA HIS A 131 13.98 -10.21 9.92
C HIS A 131 15.15 -9.78 10.80
N MET A 132 16.37 -9.72 10.23
CA MET A 132 17.54 -9.24 10.96
C MET A 132 17.37 -7.82 11.49
N SER A 133 16.86 -6.90 10.65
CA SER A 133 16.61 -5.52 11.06
C SER A 133 15.66 -5.42 12.24
N LEU A 134 14.64 -6.30 12.30
CA LEU A 134 13.74 -6.34 13.45
C LEU A 134 14.40 -6.94 14.69
N MET A 135 15.19 -8.01 14.53
CA MET A 135 15.84 -8.70 15.64
C MET A 135 17.00 -7.90 16.23
N THR A 136 17.65 -7.06 15.43
CA THR A 136 18.76 -6.19 15.86
C THR A 136 18.32 -4.79 16.25
N LEU A 137 17.01 -4.48 16.13
CA LEU A 137 16.49 -3.19 16.52
C LEU A 137 16.56 -3.01 18.03
N TYR A 138 17.30 -2.02 18.45
CA TYR A 138 17.38 -1.60 19.86
C TYR A 138 17.29 -0.07 19.93
N GLN A 139 16.79 0.43 21.04
CA GLN A 139 16.78 1.86 21.30
C GLN A 139 18.17 2.31 21.74
N ASP A 140 18.77 3.25 21.02
CA ASP A 140 20.00 3.88 21.45
C ASP A 140 19.76 4.74 22.69
N ARG A 141 20.80 4.88 23.54
CA ARG A 141 20.75 5.64 24.80
C ARG A 141 20.34 7.11 24.62
N PHE A 142 20.63 7.67 23.44
CA PHE A 142 20.33 9.08 23.11
C PHE A 142 19.19 9.22 22.11
N GLN A 143 18.57 8.11 21.70
CA GLN A 143 17.47 8.12 20.73
C GLN A 143 16.16 8.46 21.43
N ASP A 144 15.40 9.41 20.85
CA ASP A 144 14.05 9.71 21.31
C ASP A 144 13.12 8.50 21.15
N ILE A 145 12.25 8.29 22.14
CA ILE A 145 11.29 7.18 22.14
C ILE A 145 10.34 7.23 20.95
N HIS A 146 10.00 8.42 20.46
CA HIS A 146 9.14 8.59 19.29
C HIS A 146 9.86 8.17 18.01
N GLU A 147 11.14 8.50 17.85
CA GLU A 147 11.96 8.05 16.73
C GLU A 147 12.14 6.53 16.74
N PHE A 148 12.43 5.95 17.89
CA PHE A 148 12.53 4.50 18.04
C PHE A 148 11.22 3.79 17.67
N ARG A 149 10.09 4.30 18.17
CA ARG A 149 8.76 3.79 17.82
C ARG A 149 8.51 3.85 16.31
N ASP A 150 8.85 4.97 15.67
CA ASP A 150 8.66 5.15 14.23
C ASP A 150 9.52 4.19 13.41
N GLN A 151 10.77 3.94 13.85
CA GLN A 151 11.65 2.92 13.27
C GLN A 151 11.05 1.51 13.42
N TYR A 152 10.61 1.16 14.62
CA TYR A 152 9.98 -0.13 14.90
C TYR A 152 8.75 -0.34 14.00
N VAL A 153 7.85 0.65 13.93
CA VAL A 153 6.65 0.59 13.10
C VAL A 153 7.01 0.46 11.62
N ALA A 154 8.05 1.15 11.14
CA ALA A 154 8.50 1.06 9.74
C ALA A 154 9.03 -0.33 9.41
N ILE A 155 9.92 -0.90 10.25
CA ILE A 155 10.48 -2.24 10.06
C ILE A 155 9.38 -3.30 10.18
N ARG A 156 8.47 -3.17 11.17
CA ARG A 156 7.36 -4.10 11.34
C ARG A 156 6.46 -4.14 10.10
N ARG A 157 6.11 -2.99 9.55
CA ARG A 157 5.31 -2.91 8.31
C ARG A 157 6.02 -3.55 7.12
N MET A 158 7.35 -3.34 6.99
CA MET A 158 8.13 -4.00 5.96
C MET A 158 8.08 -5.53 6.10
N CYS A 159 8.17 -6.04 7.33
CA CYS A 159 8.04 -7.46 7.60
C CYS A 159 6.66 -8.00 7.22
N ASP A 160 5.59 -7.28 7.59
CA ASP A 160 4.21 -7.67 7.26
C ASP A 160 3.98 -7.69 5.73
N GLU A 161 4.51 -6.72 4.98
CA GLU A 161 4.44 -6.68 3.51
C GLU A 161 5.21 -7.83 2.84
N LEU A 162 6.31 -8.27 3.46
CA LEU A 162 7.07 -9.45 3.02
C LEU A 162 6.46 -10.78 3.47
N GLY A 163 5.32 -10.74 4.18
CA GLY A 163 4.63 -11.91 4.69
C GLY A 163 5.32 -12.56 5.89
N LEU A 164 6.22 -11.82 6.58
CA LEU A 164 6.83 -12.28 7.82
C LEU A 164 5.86 -12.02 8.98
N ARG A 165 5.43 -13.07 9.64
CA ARG A 165 4.49 -13.00 10.76
C ARG A 165 5.27 -13.14 12.07
N PHE A 166 5.38 -12.04 12.82
CA PHE A 166 5.99 -12.02 14.14
C PHE A 166 4.91 -12.05 15.23
N GLY A 167 5.22 -12.73 16.32
CA GLY A 167 4.34 -12.81 17.49
C GLY A 167 3.15 -13.76 17.37
N ARG A 168 3.03 -14.48 16.25
CA ARG A 168 2.15 -15.65 16.16
C ARG A 168 3.05 -16.89 16.05
N CYS A 169 3.00 -17.74 17.06
CA CYS A 169 3.54 -19.09 16.93
C CYS A 169 2.92 -19.72 15.68
N THR A 170 3.73 -20.08 14.68
CA THR A 170 3.27 -20.93 13.59
C THR A 170 2.80 -22.24 14.16
N GLU A 171 1.89 -22.95 13.48
CA GLU A 171 1.43 -24.28 13.93
C GLU A 171 2.62 -25.24 14.13
N ASP A 172 3.67 -25.10 13.30
CA ASP A 172 4.91 -25.88 13.44
C ASP A 172 5.68 -25.53 14.74
N ALA A 173 5.75 -24.24 15.12
CA ALA A 173 6.36 -23.84 16.37
C ALA A 173 5.52 -24.25 17.59
N LYS A 174 4.19 -24.26 17.46
CA LYS A 174 3.29 -24.80 18.48
C LYS A 174 3.45 -26.32 18.62
N ALA A 175 3.62 -27.05 17.50
CA ALA A 175 3.92 -28.47 17.50
C ALA A 175 5.26 -28.77 18.18
N MET A 176 6.33 -28.01 17.83
CA MET A 176 7.65 -28.15 18.46
C MET A 176 7.61 -27.84 19.99
N LEU A 177 6.82 -26.85 20.40
CA LEU A 177 6.65 -26.55 21.84
C LEU A 177 5.88 -27.66 22.55
N LYS A 178 4.88 -28.28 21.90
CA LYS A 178 4.17 -29.46 22.44
C LYS A 178 5.10 -30.66 22.59
N ASP A 179 5.93 -30.93 21.59
CA ASP A 179 6.86 -32.07 21.64
C ASP A 179 7.93 -31.88 22.73
N LYS A 180 8.45 -30.66 22.88
CA LYS A 180 9.39 -30.34 23.97
C LYS A 180 8.73 -30.42 25.36
N ALA A 181 7.50 -29.96 25.51
CA ALA A 181 6.76 -30.08 26.77
C ALA A 181 6.46 -31.53 27.11
N MET A 182 6.11 -32.37 26.12
CA MET A 182 5.94 -33.82 26.30
C MET A 182 7.26 -34.50 26.69
N THR A 183 8.37 -34.10 26.04
CA THR A 183 9.70 -34.68 26.36
C THR A 183 10.14 -34.34 27.79
N VAL A 184 9.85 -33.13 28.27
CA VAL A 184 10.16 -32.73 29.67
C VAL A 184 9.29 -33.46 30.68
N LEU A 185 8.03 -33.82 30.35
CA LEU A 185 7.12 -34.57 31.21
C LEU A 185 7.43 -36.06 31.28
N LEU A 186 8.20 -36.57 30.31
CA LEU A 186 8.57 -38.00 30.21
C LEU A 186 9.98 -38.29 30.75
N LEU A 187 10.70 -37.27 31.25
CA LEU A 187 11.98 -37.54 31.94
C LEU A 187 11.69 -38.17 33.32
N PRO A 188 12.21 -39.37 33.60
CA PRO A 188 12.05 -39.97 34.92
C PRO A 188 12.82 -39.14 35.95
N ASN A 189 12.19 -38.89 37.10
CA ASN A 189 12.81 -38.32 38.30
C ASN A 189 13.95 -39.17 38.84
#